data_e4125e9e8468bb1e5d03654317a8b5af
#
_entry.id   e4125e9e8468bb1e5d03654317a8b5af
#
_cell.length_a   1.000
_cell.length_b   1.000
_cell.length_c   1.000
_cell.angle_alpha   90.00
_cell.angle_beta   90.00
_cell.angle_gamma   90.00
#
_symmetry.space_group_name_H-M   'P 1'
#
loop_
_entity.id
_entity.type
_entity.pdbx_description
1 polymer ?
#
loop_
_entity_poly.entity_id
_entity_poly.type
_entity_poly.pdbx_seq_one_letter_code
_entity_poly.pdbx_strand_id
1 'polypeptide(L)'
;MQLNPSEISDLIKSRIQNLQLAATSRNEGTVVSVTDGITRIHGLTDVMQGEMLEFPGNTFGMALNLERDSVGAVVLGEYEHITEGDTVKATGRILEVPVGPELVGRVVNALGQPIDGKGPINAKLTDKIEKVAPGVIARQSVSQPVQTGLKSVDSMVPIGRGQRELIIGDRQTGKTAVAVDAIINQKGQDMYCVYVAIGQKASTVANVVRKLEENGAMEYTIVVAATASESAAMQYLAAYSGCTMGEYFRDRGMDALIVYDDLTKQAWAYRQVSLLLRRPPGREAYPGDVFYLHSRLLERAARVNADYVEKFTNGEVKGKTGSLTALPIIETQAGDVSAFVPTNVISITDGQIFLETDLFNAGIRPAINAGISVSRVGGAAQTKVVKKLSGGIRTDLAQYRELAAFAQFASDLDDATRKQLERGRRVTELMKQAQYSPMSIAEMAIVLYAVNNGYFDDVEVARVLPFEAAMLQFVKTKQADLVSSILSKKELDADGEKTLAAAIAEFKKSWS
;
A
#
# COMPACT_ATOMS: atom_id res chain seq x y z
N MET A 1 -53.11 45.74 -30.55
CA MET A 1 -53.80 44.74 -29.69
C MET A 1 -53.57 45.11 -28.26
N GLN A 2 -54.59 45.57 -27.57
CA GLN A 2 -54.49 45.80 -26.12
C GLN A 2 -54.67 44.43 -25.41
N LEU A 3 -53.66 43.94 -24.76
CA LEU A 3 -53.78 42.73 -23.94
C LEU A 3 -54.70 42.97 -22.74
N ASN A 4 -55.68 42.09 -22.56
CA ASN A 4 -56.64 42.15 -21.46
C ASN A 4 -55.94 41.92 -20.08
N PRO A 5 -56.36 42.62 -19.01
CA PRO A 5 -55.70 42.41 -17.68
C PRO A 5 -55.65 40.94 -17.21
N SER A 6 -56.62 40.13 -17.62
CA SER A 6 -56.66 38.69 -17.33
C SER A 6 -55.59 37.91 -18.05
N GLU A 7 -55.26 38.22 -19.30
CA GLU A 7 -54.23 37.58 -20.10
C GLU A 7 -52.81 37.90 -19.55
N ILE A 8 -52.64 39.13 -19.06
CA ILE A 8 -51.38 39.55 -18.42
C ILE A 8 -51.22 38.77 -17.10
N SER A 9 -52.28 38.58 -16.33
CA SER A 9 -52.27 37.84 -15.09
C SER A 9 -51.97 36.36 -15.33
N ASP A 10 -52.50 35.77 -16.37
CA ASP A 10 -52.24 34.36 -16.71
C ASP A 10 -50.82 34.16 -17.30
N LEU A 11 -50.30 35.14 -18.03
CA LEU A 11 -48.91 35.14 -18.50
C LEU A 11 -47.88 35.29 -17.34
N ILE A 12 -48.22 36.08 -16.35
CA ILE A 12 -47.43 36.24 -15.13
C ILE A 12 -47.47 34.94 -14.29
N LYS A 13 -48.64 34.33 -14.13
CA LYS A 13 -48.77 33.04 -13.44
C LYS A 13 -48.01 31.91 -14.14
N SER A 14 -48.09 31.84 -15.47
CA SER A 14 -47.33 30.84 -16.23
C SER A 14 -45.82 31.06 -16.15
N ARG A 15 -45.37 32.32 -16.12
CA ARG A 15 -43.95 32.65 -15.91
C ARG A 15 -43.48 32.34 -14.48
N ILE A 16 -44.36 32.57 -13.46
CA ILE A 16 -44.04 32.21 -12.06
C ILE A 16 -44.00 30.70 -11.91
N GLN A 17 -44.88 29.93 -12.54
CA GLN A 17 -44.86 28.49 -12.54
C GLN A 17 -43.61 27.95 -13.28
N ASN A 18 -43.20 28.56 -14.37
CA ASN A 18 -41.95 28.22 -15.05
C ASN A 18 -40.70 28.65 -14.26
N LEU A 19 -40.77 29.70 -13.45
CA LEU A 19 -39.70 30.09 -12.51
C LEU A 19 -39.59 29.09 -11.34
N GLN A 20 -40.67 28.49 -10.89
CA GLN A 20 -40.61 27.41 -9.89
C GLN A 20 -40.05 26.09 -10.50
N LEU A 21 -40.31 25.83 -11.76
CA LEU A 21 -39.68 24.75 -12.51
C LEU A 21 -38.18 25.04 -12.73
N ALA A 22 -37.80 26.30 -12.96
CA ALA A 22 -36.40 26.69 -13.08
C ALA A 22 -35.62 26.61 -11.75
N ALA A 23 -36.31 26.68 -10.61
CA ALA A 23 -35.69 26.50 -9.31
C ALA A 23 -35.27 25.00 -9.03
N THR A 24 -35.99 24.05 -9.66
CA THR A 24 -35.62 22.64 -9.67
C THR A 24 -34.50 22.33 -10.66
N SER A 25 -34.25 23.20 -11.64
CA SER A 25 -33.19 22.98 -12.66
C SER A 25 -31.77 23.39 -12.21
N ARG A 26 -31.57 23.91 -11.04
CA ARG A 26 -30.25 24.31 -10.51
C ARG A 26 -29.33 23.13 -10.28
N ASN A 27 -29.87 21.93 -10.12
CA ASN A 27 -29.14 20.70 -9.92
C ASN A 27 -29.04 19.86 -11.20
N GLU A 28 -29.43 20.41 -12.33
CA GLU A 28 -29.31 19.76 -13.64
C GLU A 28 -28.37 20.56 -14.53
N GLY A 29 -27.65 19.87 -15.37
CA GLY A 29 -26.74 20.43 -16.39
C GLY A 29 -26.86 19.66 -17.69
N THR A 30 -26.27 20.22 -18.72
CA THR A 30 -26.23 19.63 -20.07
C THR A 30 -24.82 19.32 -20.47
N VAL A 31 -24.58 18.13 -21.00
CA VAL A 31 -23.27 17.71 -21.54
C VAL A 31 -22.95 18.55 -22.77
N VAL A 32 -21.84 19.26 -22.75
CA VAL A 32 -21.32 20.09 -23.83
C VAL A 32 -20.31 19.34 -24.71
N SER A 33 -19.54 18.47 -24.07
CA SER A 33 -18.57 17.60 -24.77
C SER A 33 -18.24 16.38 -23.97
N VAL A 34 -17.92 15.29 -24.65
CA VAL A 34 -17.41 14.02 -24.06
C VAL A 34 -16.14 13.64 -24.77
N THR A 35 -15.08 13.34 -24.02
CA THR A 35 -13.80 12.88 -24.58
C THR A 35 -13.14 11.93 -23.59
N ASP A 36 -12.94 10.67 -23.97
CA ASP A 36 -12.27 9.65 -23.14
C ASP A 36 -12.81 9.55 -21.70
N GLY A 37 -14.14 9.59 -21.55
CA GLY A 37 -14.79 9.51 -20.24
C GLY A 37 -14.72 10.80 -19.40
N ILE A 38 -14.19 11.88 -19.97
CA ILE A 38 -14.25 13.21 -19.37
C ILE A 38 -15.37 13.99 -20.05
N THR A 39 -16.26 14.54 -19.23
CA THR A 39 -17.40 15.33 -19.71
C THR A 39 -17.26 16.78 -19.27
N ARG A 40 -17.63 17.68 -20.16
CA ARG A 40 -17.83 19.09 -19.83
C ARG A 40 -19.33 19.36 -19.79
N ILE A 41 -19.81 19.91 -18.68
CA ILE A 41 -21.21 20.06 -18.40
C ILE A 41 -21.48 21.55 -18.17
N HIS A 42 -22.47 22.10 -18.87
CA HIS A 42 -22.97 23.44 -18.60
C HIS A 42 -24.15 23.39 -17.62
N GLY A 43 -24.18 24.27 -16.67
CA GLY A 43 -25.14 24.25 -15.55
C GLY A 43 -24.52 23.68 -14.27
N LEU A 44 -25.31 22.98 -13.47
CA LEU A 44 -24.85 22.40 -12.18
C LEU A 44 -24.25 23.46 -11.24
N THR A 45 -24.92 24.59 -11.07
CA THR A 45 -24.39 25.77 -10.37
C THR A 45 -24.06 25.54 -8.90
N ASP A 46 -24.75 24.59 -8.26
CA ASP A 46 -24.60 24.28 -6.82
C ASP A 46 -23.81 22.99 -6.57
N VAL A 47 -23.18 22.42 -7.58
CA VAL A 47 -22.41 21.16 -7.47
C VAL A 47 -21.15 21.37 -6.63
N MET A 48 -20.83 20.39 -5.80
CA MET A 48 -19.60 20.36 -4.98
C MET A 48 -18.49 19.58 -5.70
N GLN A 49 -17.24 19.94 -5.41
CA GLN A 49 -16.10 19.14 -5.88
C GLN A 49 -16.15 17.76 -5.23
N GLY A 50 -15.96 16.71 -6.04
CA GLY A 50 -16.05 15.31 -5.60
C GLY A 50 -17.49 14.79 -5.48
N GLU A 51 -18.49 15.61 -5.86
CA GLU A 51 -19.89 15.20 -5.86
C GLU A 51 -20.16 14.17 -6.95
N MET A 52 -20.99 13.19 -6.61
CA MET A 52 -21.46 12.19 -7.54
C MET A 52 -22.52 12.78 -8.48
N LEU A 53 -22.34 12.57 -9.75
CA LEU A 53 -23.27 13.01 -10.81
C LEU A 53 -23.95 11.79 -11.43
N GLU A 54 -25.22 11.94 -11.77
CA GLU A 54 -26.01 10.92 -12.46
C GLU A 54 -26.17 11.30 -13.93
N PHE A 55 -25.69 10.43 -14.81
CA PHE A 55 -25.81 10.51 -16.25
C PHE A 55 -26.91 9.59 -16.77
N PRO A 56 -27.37 9.76 -18.02
CA PRO A 56 -28.30 8.82 -18.62
C PRO A 56 -27.80 7.36 -18.58
N GLY A 57 -28.71 6.39 -18.58
CA GLY A 57 -28.33 4.98 -18.55
C GLY A 57 -27.87 4.45 -17.18
N ASN A 58 -28.20 5.15 -16.10
CA ASN A 58 -27.77 4.79 -14.73
C ASN A 58 -26.24 4.76 -14.57
N THR A 59 -25.57 5.64 -15.32
CA THR A 59 -24.12 5.85 -15.26
C THR A 59 -23.82 6.97 -14.29
N PHE A 60 -22.78 6.81 -13.51
CA PHE A 60 -22.35 7.80 -12.53
C PHE A 60 -21.03 8.46 -12.93
N GLY A 61 -20.83 9.66 -12.46
CA GLY A 61 -19.59 10.40 -12.62
C GLY A 61 -19.26 11.18 -11.38
N MET A 62 -18.13 11.85 -11.40
CA MET A 62 -17.65 12.68 -10.29
C MET A 62 -17.23 14.06 -10.81
N ALA A 63 -17.70 15.12 -10.17
CA ALA A 63 -17.30 16.49 -10.45
C ALA A 63 -15.86 16.74 -9.97
N LEU A 64 -14.95 17.13 -10.88
CA LEU A 64 -13.53 17.35 -10.56
C LEU A 64 -13.07 18.79 -10.76
N ASN A 65 -13.66 19.50 -11.72
CA ASN A 65 -13.25 20.85 -12.06
C ASN A 65 -14.49 21.76 -12.06
N LEU A 66 -14.50 22.73 -11.16
CA LEU A 66 -15.61 23.68 -11.04
C LEU A 66 -15.16 25.01 -11.64
N GLU A 67 -15.68 25.34 -12.81
CA GLU A 67 -15.47 26.60 -13.50
C GLU A 67 -16.72 27.47 -13.39
N ARG A 68 -16.62 28.74 -13.75
CA ARG A 68 -17.71 29.68 -13.63
C ARG A 68 -18.97 29.27 -14.39
N ASP A 69 -18.78 28.76 -15.62
CA ASP A 69 -19.87 28.46 -16.54
C ASP A 69 -19.94 26.97 -16.92
N SER A 70 -19.06 26.13 -16.35
CA SER A 70 -19.03 24.72 -16.68
C SER A 70 -18.43 23.88 -15.56
N VAL A 71 -18.78 22.61 -15.56
CA VAL A 71 -18.23 21.61 -14.65
C VAL A 71 -17.53 20.55 -15.47
N GLY A 72 -16.26 20.30 -15.14
CA GLY A 72 -15.51 19.18 -15.68
C GLY A 72 -15.75 17.96 -14.78
N ALA A 73 -16.31 16.90 -15.34
CA ALA A 73 -16.58 15.68 -14.62
C ALA A 73 -15.96 14.47 -15.30
N VAL A 74 -15.68 13.45 -14.51
CA VAL A 74 -15.18 12.17 -14.97
C VAL A 74 -16.26 11.11 -14.82
N VAL A 75 -16.49 10.34 -15.87
CA VAL A 75 -17.46 9.24 -15.88
C VAL A 75 -16.83 8.01 -15.24
N LEU A 76 -17.56 7.35 -14.38
CA LEU A 76 -17.13 6.18 -13.62
C LEU A 76 -17.73 4.91 -14.24
N GLY A 77 -17.13 4.43 -15.31
CA GLY A 77 -17.58 3.27 -16.05
C GLY A 77 -17.65 3.50 -17.56
N GLU A 78 -18.55 2.80 -18.22
CA GLU A 78 -18.78 2.96 -19.67
C GLU A 78 -19.39 4.32 -19.96
N TYR A 79 -18.87 5.00 -20.95
CA TYR A 79 -19.29 6.36 -21.33
C TYR A 79 -19.72 6.50 -22.79
N GLU A 80 -19.62 5.44 -23.58
CA GLU A 80 -19.85 5.46 -25.03
C GLU A 80 -21.28 5.84 -25.39
N HIS A 81 -22.23 5.66 -24.50
CA HIS A 81 -23.63 6.00 -24.68
C HIS A 81 -23.95 7.45 -24.30
N ILE A 82 -23.00 8.19 -23.69
CA ILE A 82 -23.20 9.59 -23.31
C ILE A 82 -22.91 10.49 -24.50
N THR A 83 -23.85 11.37 -24.83
CA THR A 83 -23.77 12.27 -25.98
C THR A 83 -23.90 13.74 -25.56
N GLU A 84 -23.45 14.62 -26.46
CA GLU A 84 -23.69 16.05 -26.28
C GLU A 84 -25.19 16.35 -26.26
N GLY A 85 -25.62 17.19 -25.32
CA GLY A 85 -27.01 17.50 -25.11
C GLY A 85 -27.70 16.67 -24.00
N ASP A 86 -27.05 15.62 -23.54
CA ASP A 86 -27.59 14.79 -22.45
C ASP A 86 -27.71 15.57 -21.13
N THR A 87 -28.75 15.25 -20.37
CA THR A 87 -28.97 15.85 -19.04
C THR A 87 -28.24 15.10 -17.98
N VAL A 88 -27.51 15.84 -17.14
CA VAL A 88 -26.79 15.34 -15.97
C VAL A 88 -27.35 15.92 -14.71
N LYS A 89 -27.53 15.12 -13.68
CA LYS A 89 -28.08 15.53 -12.39
C LYS A 89 -27.02 15.49 -11.30
N ALA A 90 -26.95 16.54 -10.50
CA ALA A 90 -26.23 16.56 -9.25
C ALA A 90 -26.99 15.75 -8.21
N THR A 91 -26.29 14.86 -7.48
CA THR A 91 -26.93 14.01 -6.48
C THR A 91 -26.94 14.60 -5.08
N GLY A 92 -26.18 15.69 -4.85
CA GLY A 92 -25.99 16.27 -3.53
C GLY A 92 -25.12 15.41 -2.58
N ARG A 93 -24.49 14.35 -3.11
CA ARG A 93 -23.72 13.38 -2.32
C ARG A 93 -22.30 13.29 -2.86
N ILE A 94 -21.33 13.40 -1.97
CA ILE A 94 -19.92 13.13 -2.27
C ILE A 94 -19.77 11.63 -2.56
N LEU A 95 -18.88 11.28 -3.48
CA LEU A 95 -18.63 9.90 -3.88
C LEU A 95 -18.21 9.05 -2.68
N GLU A 96 -18.92 7.95 -2.47
CA GLU A 96 -18.71 6.99 -1.39
C GLU A 96 -18.48 5.58 -1.92
N VAL A 97 -17.82 4.75 -1.11
CA VAL A 97 -17.65 3.33 -1.37
C VAL A 97 -18.15 2.49 -0.20
N PRO A 98 -18.56 1.24 -0.43
CA PRO A 98 -18.89 0.33 0.65
C PRO A 98 -17.64 0.06 1.50
N VAL A 99 -17.86 -0.03 2.80
CA VAL A 99 -16.82 -0.37 3.79
C VAL A 99 -17.36 -1.39 4.78
N GLY A 100 -16.48 -2.16 5.38
CA GLY A 100 -16.87 -3.12 6.41
C GLY A 100 -16.25 -4.49 6.22
N PRO A 101 -16.49 -5.39 7.18
CA PRO A 101 -15.96 -6.76 7.14
C PRO A 101 -16.55 -7.61 6.00
N GLU A 102 -17.68 -7.20 5.43
CA GLU A 102 -18.33 -7.88 4.32
C GLU A 102 -17.50 -7.88 3.02
N LEU A 103 -16.53 -6.94 2.93
CA LEU A 103 -15.58 -6.85 1.81
C LEU A 103 -14.39 -7.80 1.96
N VAL A 104 -14.13 -8.32 3.14
CA VAL A 104 -12.99 -9.21 3.39
C VAL A 104 -13.16 -10.50 2.59
N GLY A 105 -12.10 -10.94 1.93
CA GLY A 105 -12.12 -12.10 1.05
C GLY A 105 -12.65 -11.84 -0.36
N ARG A 106 -12.99 -10.60 -0.68
CA ARG A 106 -13.59 -10.22 -1.96
C ARG A 106 -12.61 -9.42 -2.82
N VAL A 107 -12.83 -9.50 -4.13
CA VAL A 107 -12.16 -8.67 -5.14
C VAL A 107 -13.19 -7.70 -5.70
N VAL A 108 -12.90 -6.41 -5.57
CA VAL A 108 -13.79 -5.32 -5.97
C VAL A 108 -13.09 -4.34 -6.92
N ASN A 109 -13.87 -3.58 -7.69
CA ASN A 109 -13.36 -2.48 -8.48
C ASN A 109 -13.19 -1.19 -7.62
N ALA A 110 -12.79 -0.08 -8.24
CA ALA A 110 -12.58 1.19 -7.55
C ALA A 110 -13.85 1.79 -6.91
N LEU A 111 -15.04 1.32 -7.27
CA LEU A 111 -16.31 1.72 -6.66
C LEU A 111 -16.80 0.74 -5.58
N GLY A 112 -16.00 -0.30 -5.27
CA GLY A 112 -16.38 -1.32 -4.31
C GLY A 112 -17.38 -2.36 -4.84
N GLN A 113 -17.60 -2.39 -6.15
CA GLN A 113 -18.45 -3.41 -6.78
C GLN A 113 -17.66 -4.71 -6.95
N PRO A 114 -18.28 -5.89 -6.65
CA PRO A 114 -17.58 -7.17 -6.76
C PRO A 114 -17.30 -7.54 -8.23
N ILE A 115 -16.07 -7.99 -8.48
CA ILE A 115 -15.62 -8.47 -9.80
C ILE A 115 -15.08 -9.91 -9.75
N ASP A 116 -15.27 -10.59 -8.62
CA ASP A 116 -14.77 -11.94 -8.35
C ASP A 116 -15.75 -13.07 -8.71
N GLY A 117 -16.92 -12.73 -9.21
CA GLY A 117 -17.97 -13.72 -9.54
C GLY A 117 -18.64 -14.39 -8.33
N LYS A 118 -18.34 -13.96 -7.11
CA LYS A 118 -18.89 -14.53 -5.87
C LYS A 118 -20.23 -13.90 -5.45
N GLY A 119 -20.90 -13.20 -6.36
CA GLY A 119 -22.19 -12.53 -6.09
C GLY A 119 -22.07 -11.16 -5.40
N PRO A 120 -23.21 -10.50 -5.13
CA PRO A 120 -23.24 -9.16 -4.56
C PRO A 120 -22.70 -9.13 -3.13
N ILE A 121 -22.17 -7.97 -2.73
CA ILE A 121 -21.70 -7.70 -1.37
C ILE A 121 -22.79 -6.90 -0.65
N ASN A 122 -23.29 -7.43 0.44
CA ASN A 122 -24.31 -6.76 1.26
C ASN A 122 -23.63 -5.90 2.35
N ALA A 123 -22.82 -4.94 1.92
CA ALA A 123 -22.19 -4.00 2.84
C ALA A 123 -23.25 -3.11 3.50
N LYS A 124 -23.15 -2.98 4.82
CA LYS A 124 -24.10 -2.19 5.62
C LYS A 124 -23.76 -0.72 5.70
N LEU A 125 -22.49 -0.39 5.43
CA LEU A 125 -21.93 0.93 5.58
C LEU A 125 -21.25 1.38 4.30
N THR A 126 -21.32 2.70 4.06
CA THR A 126 -20.54 3.40 3.04
C THR A 126 -19.73 4.50 3.72
N ASP A 127 -18.65 4.91 3.07
CA ASP A 127 -17.84 6.02 3.55
C ASP A 127 -17.21 6.76 2.36
N LYS A 128 -16.92 8.04 2.56
CA LYS A 128 -16.39 8.93 1.52
C LYS A 128 -15.02 8.47 1.05
N ILE A 129 -14.80 8.51 -0.25
CA ILE A 129 -13.50 8.20 -0.86
C ILE A 129 -12.44 9.23 -0.47
N GLU A 130 -12.77 10.50 -0.55
CA GLU A 130 -11.89 11.60 -0.16
C GLU A 130 -12.21 12.03 1.27
N LYS A 131 -11.22 11.88 2.15
CA LYS A 131 -11.30 12.26 3.57
C LYS A 131 -10.03 12.98 4.00
N VAL A 132 -10.18 13.82 5.00
CA VAL A 132 -9.02 14.46 5.65
C VAL A 132 -8.32 13.43 6.54
N ALA A 133 -7.00 13.41 6.48
CA ALA A 133 -6.18 12.56 7.34
C ALA A 133 -6.35 12.90 8.82
N PRO A 134 -6.14 11.94 9.74
CA PRO A 134 -6.14 12.22 11.18
C PRO A 134 -5.16 13.35 11.53
N GLY A 135 -5.63 14.31 12.31
CA GLY A 135 -4.82 15.44 12.78
C GLY A 135 -3.74 15.01 13.79
N VAL A 136 -2.84 15.94 14.12
CA VAL A 136 -1.69 15.66 15.01
C VAL A 136 -2.12 15.10 16.37
N ILE A 137 -3.17 15.64 16.96
CA ILE A 137 -3.67 15.23 18.29
C ILE A 137 -4.25 13.80 18.28
N ALA A 138 -4.78 13.36 17.14
CA ALA A 138 -5.37 12.04 16.97
C ALA A 138 -4.31 10.94 16.80
N ARG A 139 -3.06 11.31 16.49
CA ARG A 139 -1.99 10.37 16.20
C ARG A 139 -1.27 9.91 17.47
N GLN A 140 -0.76 8.69 17.39
CA GLN A 140 0.11 8.10 18.39
C GLN A 140 1.41 7.65 17.71
N SER A 141 2.51 7.67 18.45
CA SER A 141 3.81 7.20 17.97
C SER A 141 3.76 5.74 17.56
N VAL A 142 4.44 5.43 16.45
CA VAL A 142 4.60 4.07 15.94
C VAL A 142 5.58 3.32 16.82
N SER A 143 5.12 2.24 17.45
CA SER A 143 5.91 1.45 18.41
C SER A 143 5.66 -0.07 18.31
N GLN A 144 4.78 -0.52 17.45
CA GLN A 144 4.49 -1.93 17.24
C GLN A 144 4.93 -2.35 15.84
N PRO A 145 5.61 -3.50 15.70
CA PRO A 145 6.07 -3.96 14.40
C PRO A 145 4.94 -4.48 13.51
N VAL A 146 5.10 -4.28 12.20
CA VAL A 146 4.50 -5.12 11.18
C VAL A 146 5.52 -6.18 10.82
N GLN A 147 5.23 -7.43 11.16
CA GLN A 147 6.10 -8.55 10.80
C GLN A 147 5.89 -8.88 9.33
N THR A 148 6.87 -8.62 8.48
CA THR A 148 6.78 -8.97 7.06
C THR A 148 7.14 -10.42 6.80
N GLY A 149 7.88 -11.04 7.71
CA GLY A 149 8.42 -12.38 7.56
C GLY A 149 9.61 -12.44 6.60
N LEU A 150 10.09 -11.32 6.12
CA LEU A 150 11.29 -11.22 5.30
C LEU A 150 12.48 -10.84 6.17
N LYS A 151 13.49 -11.71 6.21
CA LYS A 151 14.71 -11.51 7.03
C LYS A 151 15.33 -10.14 6.79
N SER A 152 15.49 -9.78 5.53
CA SER A 152 16.12 -8.52 5.11
C SER A 152 15.32 -7.28 5.49
N VAL A 153 13.99 -7.35 5.49
CA VAL A 153 13.12 -6.22 5.87
C VAL A 153 13.09 -6.10 7.38
N ASP A 154 12.66 -7.13 8.09
CA ASP A 154 12.40 -7.06 9.53
C ASP A 154 13.68 -6.83 10.34
N SER A 155 14.85 -7.24 9.82
CA SER A 155 16.14 -6.98 10.48
C SER A 155 16.76 -5.63 10.16
N MET A 156 16.64 -5.14 8.91
CA MET A 156 17.39 -3.96 8.44
C MET A 156 16.51 -2.72 8.20
N VAL A 157 15.28 -2.90 7.78
CA VAL A 157 14.34 -1.83 7.39
C VAL A 157 12.97 -2.11 8.00
N PRO A 158 12.87 -2.18 9.35
CA PRO A 158 11.65 -2.60 10.02
C PRO A 158 10.50 -1.62 9.79
N ILE A 159 9.30 -2.18 9.66
CA ILE A 159 8.06 -1.44 9.41
C ILE A 159 7.20 -1.50 10.67
N GLY A 160 6.67 -0.35 11.09
CA GLY A 160 5.77 -0.26 12.22
C GLY A 160 4.31 -0.07 11.84
N ARG A 161 3.40 -0.46 12.72
CA ARG A 161 1.96 -0.29 12.54
C ARG A 161 1.60 1.19 12.54
N GLY A 162 1.12 1.68 11.39
CA GLY A 162 0.82 3.09 11.14
C GLY A 162 1.91 3.84 10.37
N GLN A 163 2.99 3.17 9.98
CA GLN A 163 4.08 3.73 9.17
C GLN A 163 3.72 3.70 7.67
N ARG A 164 4.36 4.59 6.92
CA ARG A 164 4.35 4.61 5.46
C ARG A 164 5.75 4.24 4.98
N GLU A 165 5.92 3.03 4.48
CA GLU A 165 7.20 2.54 3.97
C GLU A 165 7.11 2.31 2.46
N LEU A 166 7.89 3.07 1.70
CA LEU A 166 7.91 2.99 0.25
C LEU A 166 8.66 1.75 -0.23
N ILE A 167 8.10 1.03 -1.18
CA ILE A 167 8.80 -0.02 -1.94
C ILE A 167 9.11 0.55 -3.32
N ILE A 168 10.38 0.73 -3.64
CA ILE A 168 10.82 1.41 -4.85
C ILE A 168 11.85 0.59 -5.61
N GLY A 169 11.80 0.61 -6.93
CA GLY A 169 12.75 -0.07 -7.80
C GLY A 169 12.23 -0.18 -9.23
N ASP A 170 13.08 -0.66 -10.12
CA ASP A 170 12.76 -0.83 -11.53
C ASP A 170 11.71 -1.94 -11.75
N ARG A 171 11.21 -2.02 -12.99
CA ARG A 171 10.26 -3.07 -13.38
C ARG A 171 10.85 -4.45 -13.13
N GLN A 172 10.04 -5.38 -12.61
CA GLN A 172 10.40 -6.79 -12.37
C GLN A 172 11.53 -7.03 -11.32
N THR A 173 11.79 -6.09 -10.43
CA THR A 173 12.74 -6.26 -9.32
C THR A 173 12.18 -6.97 -8.08
N GLY A 174 10.90 -7.37 -8.12
CA GLY A 174 10.26 -8.10 -7.01
C GLY A 174 9.46 -7.22 -6.03
N LYS A 175 9.12 -5.97 -6.37
CA LYS A 175 8.35 -5.05 -5.51
C LYS A 175 7.03 -5.67 -5.03
N THR A 176 6.23 -6.18 -5.96
CA THR A 176 4.96 -6.86 -5.65
C THR A 176 5.17 -8.08 -4.76
N ALA A 177 6.24 -8.86 -4.98
CA ALA A 177 6.54 -10.04 -4.17
C ALA A 177 6.79 -9.69 -2.71
N VAL A 178 7.57 -8.64 -2.43
CA VAL A 178 7.82 -8.14 -1.06
C VAL A 178 6.50 -7.73 -0.39
N ALA A 179 5.63 -7.03 -1.10
CA ALA A 179 4.34 -6.60 -0.58
C ALA A 179 3.38 -7.78 -0.33
N VAL A 180 3.33 -8.75 -1.23
CA VAL A 180 2.49 -9.95 -1.08
C VAL A 180 2.98 -10.83 0.07
N ASP A 181 4.30 -11.01 0.23
CA ASP A 181 4.88 -11.72 1.37
C ASP A 181 4.53 -11.06 2.70
N ALA A 182 4.55 -9.72 2.76
CA ALA A 182 4.11 -8.98 3.93
C ALA A 182 2.63 -9.23 4.26
N ILE A 183 1.75 -9.32 3.25
CA ILE A 183 0.34 -9.67 3.45
C ILE A 183 0.19 -11.11 3.95
N ILE A 184 0.85 -12.08 3.31
CA ILE A 184 0.78 -13.50 3.68
C ILE A 184 1.19 -13.70 5.13
N ASN A 185 2.21 -12.98 5.60
CA ASN A 185 2.71 -13.12 6.97
C ASN A 185 1.78 -12.51 8.03
N GLN A 186 0.72 -11.79 7.64
CA GLN A 186 -0.24 -11.26 8.62
C GLN A 186 -1.22 -12.30 9.16
N LYS A 187 -1.18 -13.53 8.67
CA LYS A 187 -2.00 -14.63 9.21
C LYS A 187 -1.80 -14.79 10.71
N GLY A 188 -2.87 -14.62 11.48
CA GLY A 188 -2.82 -14.70 12.94
C GLY A 188 -2.17 -13.50 13.66
N GLN A 189 -1.95 -12.38 12.96
CA GLN A 189 -1.36 -11.15 13.51
C GLN A 189 -2.41 -10.08 13.88
N ASP A 190 -3.69 -10.41 13.85
CA ASP A 190 -4.81 -9.49 14.08
C ASP A 190 -4.72 -8.23 13.20
N MET A 191 -4.45 -8.42 11.91
CA MET A 191 -4.31 -7.35 10.94
C MET A 191 -5.11 -7.67 9.68
N TYR A 192 -5.95 -6.72 9.28
CA TYR A 192 -6.63 -6.76 7.99
C TYR A 192 -5.71 -6.19 6.91
N CYS A 193 -5.83 -6.69 5.69
CA CYS A 193 -5.02 -6.25 4.57
C CYS A 193 -5.90 -5.73 3.44
N VAL A 194 -5.41 -4.72 2.73
CA VAL A 194 -6.00 -4.21 1.49
C VAL A 194 -4.91 -4.19 0.43
N TYR A 195 -5.11 -4.94 -0.65
CA TYR A 195 -4.23 -4.89 -1.81
C TYR A 195 -4.90 -4.11 -2.93
N VAL A 196 -4.31 -2.98 -3.33
CA VAL A 196 -4.83 -2.13 -4.38
C VAL A 196 -3.97 -2.28 -5.64
N ALA A 197 -4.53 -2.92 -6.66
CA ALA A 197 -3.90 -3.06 -7.98
C ALA A 197 -4.32 -1.89 -8.88
N ILE A 198 -3.35 -1.10 -9.34
CA ILE A 198 -3.60 0.09 -10.14
C ILE A 198 -2.89 -0.04 -11.50
N GLY A 199 -3.65 -0.04 -12.59
CA GLY A 199 -3.10 -0.12 -13.93
C GLY A 199 -2.31 -1.39 -14.23
N GLN A 200 -2.52 -2.44 -13.47
CA GLN A 200 -1.91 -3.76 -13.66
C GLN A 200 -2.67 -4.54 -14.74
N LYS A 201 -1.95 -5.47 -15.39
CA LYS A 201 -2.63 -6.43 -16.28
C LYS A 201 -3.56 -7.32 -15.47
N ALA A 202 -4.75 -7.62 -16.01
CA ALA A 202 -5.72 -8.50 -15.33
C ALA A 202 -5.12 -9.86 -14.95
N SER A 203 -4.24 -10.43 -15.79
CA SER A 203 -3.53 -11.68 -15.50
C SER A 203 -2.59 -11.57 -14.29
N THR A 204 -1.95 -10.40 -14.09
CA THR A 204 -1.08 -10.14 -12.93
C THR A 204 -1.91 -10.09 -11.66
N VAL A 205 -3.03 -9.36 -11.69
CA VAL A 205 -3.96 -9.28 -10.55
C VAL A 205 -4.50 -10.66 -10.19
N ALA A 206 -4.94 -11.44 -11.18
CA ALA A 206 -5.43 -12.81 -10.98
C ALA A 206 -4.35 -13.71 -10.33
N ASN A 207 -3.09 -13.57 -10.73
CA ASN A 207 -1.99 -14.31 -10.11
C ASN A 207 -1.77 -13.93 -8.64
N VAL A 208 -1.84 -12.62 -8.31
CA VAL A 208 -1.72 -12.17 -6.93
C VAL A 208 -2.87 -12.71 -6.08
N VAL A 209 -4.11 -12.60 -6.54
CA VAL A 209 -5.30 -13.14 -5.85
C VAL A 209 -5.13 -14.64 -5.60
N ARG A 210 -4.74 -15.41 -6.62
CA ARG A 210 -4.50 -16.82 -6.47
C ARG A 210 -3.43 -17.13 -5.42
N LYS A 211 -2.31 -16.38 -5.40
CA LYS A 211 -1.27 -16.56 -4.40
C LYS A 211 -1.74 -16.23 -2.99
N LEU A 212 -2.58 -15.23 -2.83
CA LEU A 212 -3.21 -14.91 -1.54
C LEU A 212 -4.17 -16.03 -1.11
N GLU A 213 -4.97 -16.58 -2.03
CA GLU A 213 -5.88 -17.71 -1.76
C GLU A 213 -5.12 -18.98 -1.38
N GLU A 214 -4.08 -19.36 -2.14
CA GLU A 214 -3.25 -20.55 -1.87
C GLU A 214 -2.60 -20.53 -0.49
N ASN A 215 -2.29 -19.32 0.02
CA ASN A 215 -1.70 -19.13 1.34
C ASN A 215 -2.74 -18.81 2.45
N GLY A 216 -4.01 -18.83 2.14
CA GLY A 216 -5.08 -18.51 3.09
C GLY A 216 -5.14 -17.04 3.50
N ALA A 217 -4.48 -16.14 2.76
CA ALA A 217 -4.43 -14.72 3.08
C ALA A 217 -5.70 -13.96 2.68
N MET A 218 -6.53 -14.52 1.79
CA MET A 218 -7.81 -13.91 1.45
C MET A 218 -8.80 -13.88 2.63
N GLU A 219 -8.59 -14.70 3.66
CA GLU A 219 -9.44 -14.69 4.86
C GLU A 219 -9.43 -13.36 5.62
N TYR A 220 -8.40 -12.53 5.41
CA TYR A 220 -8.24 -11.21 6.05
C TYR A 220 -7.90 -10.10 5.05
N THR A 221 -8.00 -10.34 3.75
CA THR A 221 -7.58 -9.41 2.71
C THR A 221 -8.74 -8.97 1.82
N ILE A 222 -8.78 -7.67 1.53
CA ILE A 222 -9.64 -7.06 0.51
C ILE A 222 -8.75 -6.74 -0.69
N VAL A 223 -9.17 -7.10 -1.90
CA VAL A 223 -8.47 -6.72 -3.13
C VAL A 223 -9.31 -5.69 -3.88
N VAL A 224 -8.71 -4.54 -4.16
CA VAL A 224 -9.29 -3.48 -4.99
C VAL A 224 -8.51 -3.44 -6.29
N ALA A 225 -9.16 -3.67 -7.41
CA ALA A 225 -8.51 -3.71 -8.71
C ALA A 225 -9.08 -2.65 -9.67
N ALA A 226 -8.18 -1.86 -10.25
CA ALA A 226 -8.42 -1.05 -11.43
C ALA A 226 -7.36 -1.42 -12.45
N THR A 227 -7.73 -2.31 -13.37
CA THR A 227 -6.80 -2.89 -14.35
C THR A 227 -6.40 -1.89 -15.44
N ALA A 228 -5.37 -2.23 -16.22
CA ALA A 228 -4.88 -1.37 -17.29
C ALA A 228 -5.92 -1.13 -18.41
N SER A 229 -6.95 -1.94 -18.50
CA SER A 229 -8.06 -1.78 -19.46
C SER A 229 -9.16 -0.84 -18.96
N GLU A 230 -9.16 -0.48 -17.67
CA GLU A 230 -10.14 0.42 -17.11
C GLU A 230 -9.77 1.90 -17.35
N SER A 231 -10.76 2.78 -17.24
CA SER A 231 -10.55 4.21 -17.45
C SER A 231 -9.52 4.80 -16.46
N ALA A 232 -8.88 5.90 -16.89
CA ALA A 232 -7.95 6.62 -16.02
C ALA A 232 -8.61 7.08 -14.71
N ALA A 233 -9.90 7.38 -14.74
CA ALA A 233 -10.67 7.73 -13.55
C ALA A 233 -10.72 6.59 -12.52
N MET A 234 -11.02 5.39 -12.97
CA MET A 234 -11.05 4.21 -12.10
C MET A 234 -9.67 3.91 -11.51
N GLN A 235 -8.62 4.01 -12.32
CA GLN A 235 -7.24 3.83 -11.86
C GLN A 235 -6.82 4.89 -10.83
N TYR A 236 -7.24 6.13 -11.02
CA TYR A 236 -7.01 7.22 -10.07
C TYR A 236 -7.72 6.97 -8.74
N LEU A 237 -9.01 6.60 -8.78
CA LEU A 237 -9.84 6.43 -7.60
C LEU A 237 -9.50 5.20 -6.77
N ALA A 238 -9.02 4.12 -7.38
CA ALA A 238 -8.78 2.84 -6.71
C ALA A 238 -7.94 2.98 -5.43
N ALA A 239 -6.91 3.81 -5.44
CA ALA A 239 -6.06 4.04 -4.28
C ALA A 239 -6.84 4.66 -3.11
N TYR A 240 -7.66 5.65 -3.40
CA TYR A 240 -8.49 6.31 -2.38
C TYR A 240 -9.59 5.40 -1.84
N SER A 241 -10.22 4.62 -2.73
CA SER A 241 -11.23 3.64 -2.34
C SER A 241 -10.67 2.58 -1.41
N GLY A 242 -9.52 2.00 -1.77
CA GLY A 242 -8.82 1.05 -0.92
C GLY A 242 -8.40 1.65 0.42
N CYS A 243 -7.94 2.90 0.41
CA CYS A 243 -7.61 3.64 1.64
C CYS A 243 -8.82 3.77 2.57
N THR A 244 -9.97 4.15 2.03
CA THR A 244 -11.21 4.26 2.80
C THR A 244 -11.64 2.91 3.40
N MET A 245 -11.49 1.82 2.65
CA MET A 245 -11.76 0.47 3.16
C MET A 245 -10.81 0.09 4.30
N GLY A 246 -9.54 0.44 4.21
CA GLY A 246 -8.54 0.22 5.28
C GLY A 246 -8.79 1.08 6.51
N GLU A 247 -9.20 2.33 6.32
CA GLU A 247 -9.53 3.25 7.41
C GLU A 247 -10.71 2.78 8.27
N TYR A 248 -11.65 2.03 7.68
CA TYR A 248 -12.74 1.43 8.42
C TYR A 248 -12.24 0.65 9.65
N PHE A 249 -11.20 -0.13 9.47
CA PHE A 249 -10.60 -0.93 10.56
C PHE A 249 -9.82 -0.05 11.53
N ARG A 250 -8.97 0.85 11.01
CA ARG A 250 -8.21 1.80 11.84
C ARG A 250 -9.09 2.60 12.79
N ASP A 251 -10.16 3.18 12.26
CA ASP A 251 -11.02 4.09 12.99
C ASP A 251 -11.89 3.38 14.04
N ARG A 252 -11.92 2.04 14.00
CA ARG A 252 -12.59 1.18 14.98
C ARG A 252 -11.64 0.43 15.92
N GLY A 253 -10.39 0.90 16.02
CA GLY A 253 -9.40 0.35 16.95
C GLY A 253 -8.85 -1.00 16.53
N MET A 254 -8.81 -1.27 15.23
CA MET A 254 -8.17 -2.42 14.61
C MET A 254 -6.93 -1.99 13.81
N ASP A 255 -6.13 -2.93 13.41
CA ASP A 255 -4.95 -2.69 12.59
C ASP A 255 -5.19 -3.14 11.15
N ALA A 256 -4.75 -2.33 10.19
CA ALA A 256 -4.81 -2.64 8.77
C ALA A 256 -3.50 -2.32 8.07
N LEU A 257 -3.20 -3.09 7.04
CA LEU A 257 -2.09 -2.91 6.11
C LEU A 257 -2.64 -2.66 4.71
N ILE A 258 -2.21 -1.60 4.06
CA ILE A 258 -2.59 -1.33 2.67
C ILE A 258 -1.37 -1.29 1.77
N VAL A 259 -1.47 -1.96 0.63
CA VAL A 259 -0.48 -1.95 -0.45
C VAL A 259 -1.06 -1.23 -1.65
N TYR A 260 -0.33 -0.26 -2.20
CA TYR A 260 -0.69 0.42 -3.45
C TYR A 260 0.25 -0.02 -4.56
N ASP A 261 -0.19 -0.87 -5.45
CA ASP A 261 0.61 -1.44 -6.53
C ASP A 261 0.08 -1.01 -7.91
N ASP A 262 0.53 0.13 -8.49
CA ASP A 262 1.52 1.07 -7.98
C ASP A 262 1.03 2.53 -8.12
N LEU A 263 1.61 3.41 -7.33
CA LEU A 263 1.28 4.83 -7.35
C LEU A 263 1.87 5.58 -8.56
N THR A 264 2.85 5.02 -9.26
CA THR A 264 3.34 5.57 -10.52
C THR A 264 2.24 5.57 -11.56
N LYS A 265 1.50 4.47 -11.68
CA LYS A 265 0.37 4.37 -12.61
C LYS A 265 -0.81 5.23 -12.17
N GLN A 266 -1.05 5.36 -10.86
CA GLN A 266 -2.02 6.35 -10.37
C GLN A 266 -1.66 7.77 -10.82
N ALA A 267 -0.40 8.16 -10.72
CA ALA A 267 0.05 9.47 -11.17
C ALA A 267 -0.12 9.65 -12.68
N TRP A 268 0.13 8.61 -13.48
CA TRP A 268 -0.12 8.65 -14.92
C TRP A 268 -1.60 8.81 -15.25
N ALA A 269 -2.47 8.08 -14.58
CA ALA A 269 -3.91 8.20 -14.73
C ALA A 269 -4.40 9.61 -14.36
N TYR A 270 -3.92 10.16 -13.25
CA TYR A 270 -4.24 11.51 -12.83
C TYR A 270 -3.74 12.58 -13.79
N ARG A 271 -2.54 12.41 -14.36
CA ARG A 271 -2.00 13.26 -15.42
C ARG A 271 -2.92 13.25 -16.65
N GLN A 272 -3.35 12.07 -17.10
CA GLN A 272 -4.27 11.92 -18.21
C GLN A 272 -5.58 12.66 -17.96
N VAL A 273 -6.23 12.41 -16.83
CA VAL A 273 -7.48 13.09 -16.43
C VAL A 273 -7.29 14.60 -16.38
N SER A 274 -6.19 15.07 -15.82
CA SER A 274 -5.90 16.50 -15.67
C SER A 274 -5.66 17.20 -17.01
N LEU A 275 -4.98 16.55 -17.95
CA LEU A 275 -4.78 17.08 -19.30
C LEU A 275 -6.10 17.16 -20.09
N LEU A 276 -6.94 16.15 -19.98
CA LEU A 276 -8.29 16.15 -20.61
C LEU A 276 -9.21 17.22 -20.00
N LEU A 277 -9.07 17.49 -18.71
CA LEU A 277 -9.73 18.62 -18.03
C LEU A 277 -9.08 19.98 -18.34
N ARG A 278 -8.07 20.02 -19.21
CA ARG A 278 -7.32 21.23 -19.61
C ARG A 278 -6.67 21.97 -18.43
N ARG A 279 -6.30 21.25 -17.37
CA ARG A 279 -5.48 21.83 -16.30
C ARG A 279 -4.07 22.12 -16.82
N PRO A 280 -3.44 23.24 -16.42
CA PRO A 280 -2.11 23.60 -16.94
C PRO A 280 -1.08 22.55 -16.50
N PRO A 281 -0.29 21.99 -17.45
CA PRO A 281 0.73 21.01 -17.14
C PRO A 281 1.97 21.67 -16.53
N GLY A 282 2.58 20.98 -15.57
CA GLY A 282 3.88 21.30 -14.99
C GLY A 282 4.99 20.39 -15.50
N ARG A 283 5.94 20.07 -14.62
CA ARG A 283 7.07 19.17 -14.93
C ARG A 283 6.56 17.81 -15.40
N GLU A 284 7.12 17.28 -16.47
CA GLU A 284 6.76 16.00 -17.10
C GLU A 284 5.25 15.89 -17.44
N ALA A 285 4.63 17.04 -17.72
CA ALA A 285 3.19 17.18 -17.98
C ALA A 285 2.27 16.79 -16.80
N TYR A 286 2.79 16.59 -15.61
CA TYR A 286 1.97 16.39 -14.42
C TYR A 286 1.28 17.71 -14.01
N PRO A 287 0.07 17.64 -13.45
CA PRO A 287 -0.58 18.82 -12.87
C PRO A 287 0.16 19.29 -11.62
N GLY A 288 0.04 20.57 -11.29
CA GLY A 288 0.76 21.19 -10.16
C GLY A 288 0.45 20.58 -8.79
N ASP A 289 -0.68 19.87 -8.68
CA ASP A 289 -1.15 19.22 -7.46
C ASP A 289 -0.81 17.70 -7.37
N VAL A 290 0.08 17.18 -8.23
CA VAL A 290 0.46 15.76 -8.18
C VAL A 290 1.14 15.37 -6.86
N PHE A 291 1.89 16.29 -6.24
CA PHE A 291 2.41 16.05 -4.90
C PHE A 291 1.28 15.88 -3.89
N TYR A 292 0.28 16.75 -3.95
CA TYR A 292 -0.90 16.69 -3.10
C TYR A 292 -1.75 15.44 -3.35
N LEU A 293 -1.79 14.93 -4.56
CA LEU A 293 -2.41 13.64 -4.90
C LEU A 293 -1.90 12.52 -3.97
N HIS A 294 -0.59 12.37 -3.86
CA HIS A 294 0.02 11.31 -3.06
C HIS A 294 0.07 11.66 -1.57
N SER A 295 0.32 12.94 -1.21
CA SER A 295 0.42 13.34 0.19
C SER A 295 -0.91 13.21 0.92
N ARG A 296 -2.03 13.66 0.33
CA ARG A 296 -3.35 13.52 0.96
C ARG A 296 -3.82 12.06 1.08
N LEU A 297 -3.32 11.17 0.20
CA LEU A 297 -3.56 9.73 0.30
C LEU A 297 -2.72 9.11 1.43
N LEU A 298 -1.41 9.31 1.39
CA LEU A 298 -0.47 8.65 2.28
C LEU A 298 -0.52 9.19 3.71
N GLU A 299 -0.89 10.46 3.92
CA GLU A 299 -1.11 11.01 5.26
C GLU A 299 -2.29 10.36 6.00
N ARG A 300 -3.19 9.71 5.29
CA ARG A 300 -4.29 8.94 5.89
C ARG A 300 -3.80 7.66 6.57
N ALA A 301 -2.63 7.15 6.19
CA ALA A 301 -1.96 6.08 6.90
C ALA A 301 -1.33 6.63 8.18
N ALA A 302 -1.80 6.16 9.32
CA ALA A 302 -1.38 6.62 10.62
C ALA A 302 -1.72 5.61 11.71
N ARG A 303 -1.09 5.75 12.87
CA ARG A 303 -1.56 5.15 14.11
C ARG A 303 -2.37 6.17 14.88
N VAL A 304 -3.60 5.84 15.20
CA VAL A 304 -4.52 6.69 15.95
C VAL A 304 -4.60 6.24 17.41
N ASN A 305 -4.76 7.22 18.32
CA ASN A 305 -4.85 6.97 19.74
C ASN A 305 -6.26 6.51 20.17
N ALA A 306 -6.37 6.05 21.42
CA ALA A 306 -7.61 5.52 21.95
C ALA A 306 -8.73 6.58 22.03
N ASP A 307 -8.39 7.82 22.32
CA ASP A 307 -9.37 8.93 22.41
C ASP A 307 -10.02 9.21 21.05
N TYR A 308 -9.23 9.14 19.98
CA TYR A 308 -9.75 9.25 18.62
C TYR A 308 -10.73 8.12 18.28
N VAL A 309 -10.36 6.88 18.58
CA VAL A 309 -11.20 5.70 18.33
C VAL A 309 -12.50 5.77 19.14
N GLU A 310 -12.42 6.12 20.41
CA GLU A 310 -13.61 6.27 21.27
C GLU A 310 -14.55 7.35 20.73
N LYS A 311 -14.01 8.50 20.35
CA LYS A 311 -14.79 9.60 19.77
C LYS A 311 -15.40 9.20 18.42
N PHE A 312 -14.64 8.53 17.56
CA PHE A 312 -15.12 8.11 16.24
C PHE A 312 -16.25 7.08 16.33
N THR A 313 -16.14 6.15 17.29
CA THR A 313 -17.15 5.11 17.53
C THR A 313 -18.26 5.51 18.49
N ASN A 314 -18.37 6.81 18.84
CA ASN A 314 -19.35 7.31 19.80
C ASN A 314 -19.36 6.56 21.14
N GLY A 315 -18.17 6.12 21.59
CA GLY A 315 -17.98 5.41 22.86
C GLY A 315 -18.21 3.90 22.81
N GLU A 316 -18.48 3.31 21.64
CA GLU A 316 -18.62 1.85 21.48
C GLU A 316 -17.30 1.10 21.70
N VAL A 317 -16.19 1.68 21.27
CA VAL A 317 -14.85 1.10 21.42
C VAL A 317 -14.02 2.00 22.31
N LYS A 318 -13.56 1.44 23.45
CA LYS A 318 -12.78 2.16 24.45
C LYS A 318 -11.41 1.54 24.66
N GLY A 319 -10.41 2.39 24.88
CA GLY A 319 -9.06 1.96 25.27
C GLY A 319 -8.28 1.22 24.18
N LYS A 320 -8.77 1.22 22.93
CA LYS A 320 -8.10 0.59 21.78
C LYS A 320 -7.53 1.64 20.84
N THR A 321 -6.31 1.41 20.40
CA THR A 321 -5.67 2.16 19.33
C THR A 321 -5.90 1.46 18.01
N GLY A 322 -5.90 2.21 16.91
CA GLY A 322 -6.00 1.64 15.56
C GLY A 322 -4.83 2.10 14.69
N SER A 323 -4.55 1.36 13.63
CA SER A 323 -3.51 1.75 12.67
C SER A 323 -3.89 1.40 11.23
N LEU A 324 -3.39 2.21 10.30
CA LEU A 324 -3.33 1.92 8.89
C LEU A 324 -1.89 2.10 8.44
N THR A 325 -1.23 1.01 8.10
CA THR A 325 0.14 0.97 7.59
C THR A 325 0.10 0.96 6.08
N ALA A 326 0.87 1.81 5.41
CA ALA A 326 0.91 1.89 3.96
C ALA A 326 2.24 1.39 3.39
N LEU A 327 2.15 0.54 2.39
CA LEU A 327 3.25 0.11 1.53
C LEU A 327 2.97 0.59 0.10
N PRO A 328 3.22 1.87 -0.21
CA PRO A 328 3.16 2.34 -1.58
C PRO A 328 4.30 1.76 -2.40
N ILE A 329 4.00 1.39 -3.64
CA ILE A 329 4.97 0.92 -4.62
C ILE A 329 5.18 2.02 -5.66
N ILE A 330 6.43 2.31 -5.97
CA ILE A 330 6.84 3.21 -7.06
C ILE A 330 7.76 2.46 -8.00
N GLU A 331 7.49 2.59 -9.28
CA GLU A 331 8.35 2.06 -10.35
C GLU A 331 9.33 3.14 -10.80
N THR A 332 10.63 2.81 -10.79
CA THR A 332 11.70 3.64 -11.37
C THR A 332 12.07 3.15 -12.77
N GLN A 333 12.79 3.97 -13.50
CA GLN A 333 13.41 3.62 -14.78
C GLN A 333 14.91 3.74 -14.63
N ALA A 334 15.63 2.65 -14.93
CA ALA A 334 17.09 2.58 -14.81
C ALA A 334 17.64 3.02 -13.44
N GLY A 335 16.91 2.74 -12.36
CA GLY A 335 17.30 3.10 -11.00
C GLY A 335 17.21 4.59 -10.67
N ASP A 336 16.61 5.42 -11.54
CA ASP A 336 16.52 6.86 -11.33
C ASP A 336 15.51 7.22 -10.24
N VAL A 337 16.01 7.42 -9.03
CA VAL A 337 15.24 7.90 -7.87
C VAL A 337 15.06 9.42 -7.86
N SER A 338 15.75 10.15 -8.74
CA SER A 338 15.68 11.61 -8.86
C SER A 338 14.54 12.09 -9.76
N ALA A 339 13.85 11.18 -10.43
CA ALA A 339 12.67 11.48 -11.21
C ALA A 339 11.56 12.11 -10.36
N PHE A 340 10.62 12.79 -11.00
CA PHE A 340 9.67 13.67 -10.31
C PHE A 340 8.76 12.92 -9.32
N VAL A 341 8.12 11.85 -9.74
CA VAL A 341 7.19 11.09 -8.87
C VAL A 341 7.93 10.35 -7.76
N PRO A 342 9.04 9.61 -8.01
CA PRO A 342 9.84 9.01 -6.95
C PRO A 342 10.26 9.99 -5.86
N THR A 343 10.81 11.14 -6.24
CA THR A 343 11.26 12.19 -5.30
C THR A 343 10.13 12.67 -4.40
N ASN A 344 8.95 12.89 -4.96
CA ASN A 344 7.77 13.30 -4.21
C ASN A 344 7.38 12.25 -3.16
N VAL A 345 7.28 10.99 -3.57
CA VAL A 345 6.82 9.92 -2.66
C VAL A 345 7.86 9.59 -1.59
N ILE A 346 9.16 9.63 -1.91
CA ILE A 346 10.23 9.49 -0.91
C ILE A 346 10.11 10.57 0.18
N SER A 347 9.77 11.80 -0.20
CA SER A 347 9.62 12.89 0.77
C SER A 347 8.39 12.76 1.68
N ILE A 348 7.33 12.12 1.19
CA ILE A 348 6.07 11.91 1.94
C ILE A 348 6.17 10.73 2.91
N THR A 349 6.94 9.70 2.55
CA THR A 349 7.02 8.44 3.30
C THR A 349 8.01 8.48 4.46
N ASP A 350 7.87 7.53 5.37
CA ASP A 350 8.69 7.38 6.58
C ASP A 350 9.92 6.47 6.35
N GLY A 351 10.30 6.30 5.13
CA GLY A 351 11.42 5.48 4.68
C GLY A 351 11.13 4.77 3.37
N GLN A 352 12.11 4.04 2.88
CA GLN A 352 12.01 3.29 1.63
C GLN A 352 12.79 1.97 1.67
N ILE A 353 12.22 0.96 1.03
CA ILE A 353 12.86 -0.29 0.66
C ILE A 353 13.23 -0.18 -0.80
N PHE A 354 14.51 -0.08 -1.11
CA PHE A 354 15.01 0.04 -2.47
C PHE A 354 15.39 -1.33 -3.03
N LEU A 355 14.77 -1.71 -4.13
CA LEU A 355 15.04 -2.94 -4.86
C LEU A 355 15.88 -2.64 -6.09
N GLU A 356 17.07 -3.22 -6.15
CA GLU A 356 18.10 -2.94 -7.15
C GLU A 356 18.14 -4.02 -8.23
N THR A 357 18.16 -3.61 -9.49
CA THR A 357 18.17 -4.52 -10.65
C THR A 357 19.41 -5.38 -10.68
N ASP A 358 20.59 -4.83 -10.34
CA ASP A 358 21.84 -5.58 -10.36
C ASP A 358 21.86 -6.70 -9.31
N LEU A 359 21.34 -6.44 -8.12
CA LEU A 359 21.17 -7.47 -7.09
C LEU A 359 20.19 -8.55 -7.53
N PHE A 360 19.08 -8.15 -8.15
CA PHE A 360 18.11 -9.11 -8.67
C PHE A 360 18.69 -10.02 -9.74
N ASN A 361 19.46 -9.47 -10.67
CA ASN A 361 20.14 -10.20 -11.73
C ASN A 361 21.27 -11.10 -11.19
N ALA A 362 21.94 -10.68 -10.10
CA ALA A 362 22.91 -11.48 -9.38
C ALA A 362 22.29 -12.63 -8.56
N GLY A 363 20.95 -12.78 -8.61
CA GLY A 363 20.23 -13.84 -7.89
C GLY A 363 20.01 -13.56 -6.39
N ILE A 364 20.26 -12.34 -5.94
CA ILE A 364 19.96 -11.90 -4.56
C ILE A 364 18.49 -11.49 -4.52
N ARG A 365 17.66 -12.33 -3.90
CA ARG A 365 16.21 -12.12 -3.83
C ARG A 365 15.69 -12.37 -2.42
N PRO A 366 15.00 -11.39 -1.79
CA PRO A 366 14.66 -10.07 -2.33
C PRO A 366 15.89 -9.18 -2.58
N ALA A 367 15.84 -8.39 -3.65
CA ALA A 367 16.96 -7.57 -4.15
C ALA A 367 17.13 -6.26 -3.37
N ILE A 368 17.03 -6.30 -2.06
CA ILE A 368 17.04 -5.13 -1.20
C ILE A 368 18.44 -4.57 -1.05
N ASN A 369 18.60 -3.31 -1.42
CA ASN A 369 19.82 -2.57 -1.18
C ASN A 369 19.84 -2.01 0.24
N ALA A 370 20.56 -2.66 1.15
CA ALA A 370 20.67 -2.26 2.56
C ALA A 370 21.32 -0.88 2.78
N GLY A 371 22.13 -0.40 1.83
CA GLY A 371 22.82 0.89 1.94
C GLY A 371 21.91 2.11 1.80
N ILE A 372 20.95 2.03 0.87
CA ILE A 372 20.03 3.14 0.55
C ILE A 372 18.60 2.91 1.03
N SER A 373 18.30 1.73 1.55
CA SER A 373 17.03 1.45 2.21
C SER A 373 17.04 1.97 3.64
N VAL A 374 15.99 2.67 4.04
CA VAL A 374 15.92 3.35 5.34
C VAL A 374 14.52 3.20 5.93
N SER A 375 14.44 2.88 7.22
CA SER A 375 13.24 3.06 8.02
C SER A 375 13.47 4.20 9.03
N ARG A 376 12.65 5.24 8.99
CA ARG A 376 12.74 6.37 9.94
C ARG A 376 12.20 6.01 11.33
N VAL A 377 11.39 4.95 11.44
CA VAL A 377 10.91 4.41 12.72
C VAL A 377 11.98 3.52 13.35
N GLY A 378 12.63 2.71 12.55
CA GLY A 378 13.77 1.89 12.97
C GLY A 378 13.45 0.92 14.10
N GLY A 379 14.34 0.80 15.06
CA GLY A 379 14.24 -0.16 16.16
C GLY A 379 13.01 -0.05 17.08
N ALA A 380 12.23 1.05 17.00
CA ALA A 380 10.94 1.16 17.68
C ALA A 380 9.87 0.24 17.03
N ALA A 381 10.06 -0.11 15.76
CA ALA A 381 9.21 -1.02 15.00
C ALA A 381 9.74 -2.47 14.99
N GLN A 382 10.59 -2.84 15.92
CA GLN A 382 11.10 -4.20 16.05
C GLN A 382 10.67 -4.83 17.36
N THR A 383 10.46 -6.14 17.34
CA THR A 383 10.33 -6.91 18.58
C THR A 383 11.66 -6.94 19.32
N LYS A 384 11.62 -7.16 20.62
CA LYS A 384 12.83 -7.16 21.45
C LYS A 384 13.89 -8.15 20.95
N VAL A 385 13.46 -9.35 20.53
CA VAL A 385 14.38 -10.37 20.03
C VAL A 385 15.04 -9.95 18.71
N VAL A 386 14.26 -9.45 17.75
CA VAL A 386 14.81 -9.02 16.46
C VAL A 386 15.71 -7.81 16.66
N LYS A 387 15.31 -6.83 17.46
CA LYS A 387 16.12 -5.65 17.77
C LYS A 387 17.48 -6.01 18.36
N LYS A 388 17.51 -6.98 19.30
CA LYS A 388 18.75 -7.46 19.94
C LYS A 388 19.67 -8.12 18.92
N LEU A 389 19.13 -8.87 17.97
CA LEU A 389 19.90 -9.74 17.07
C LEU A 389 20.21 -9.09 15.71
N SER A 390 19.50 -8.04 15.30
CA SER A 390 19.67 -7.43 13.96
C SER A 390 20.77 -6.37 13.88
N GLY A 391 21.27 -5.85 15.02
CA GLY A 391 22.17 -4.69 15.05
C GLY A 391 23.47 -4.87 14.27
N GLY A 392 24.06 -6.08 14.24
CA GLY A 392 25.30 -6.37 13.53
C GLY A 392 25.14 -6.55 12.02
N ILE A 393 24.01 -7.07 11.56
CA ILE A 393 23.81 -7.54 10.18
C ILE A 393 23.89 -6.41 9.17
N ARG A 394 23.24 -5.27 9.47
CA ARG A 394 23.29 -4.10 8.58
C ARG A 394 24.71 -3.56 8.44
N THR A 395 25.45 -3.54 9.55
CA THR A 395 26.85 -3.12 9.55
C THR A 395 27.73 -4.07 8.76
N ASP A 396 27.58 -5.37 8.96
CA ASP A 396 28.33 -6.41 8.24
C ASP A 396 28.09 -6.31 6.72
N LEU A 397 26.85 -6.08 6.29
CA LEU A 397 26.50 -5.93 4.87
C LEU A 397 27.02 -4.61 4.27
N ALA A 398 26.98 -3.51 5.02
CA ALA A 398 27.52 -2.23 4.57
C ALA A 398 29.05 -2.33 4.37
N GLN A 399 29.75 -2.86 5.37
CA GLN A 399 31.21 -3.08 5.29
C GLN A 399 31.60 -4.04 4.16
N TYR A 400 30.81 -5.13 3.99
CA TYR A 400 31.04 -6.05 2.88
C TYR A 400 30.97 -5.34 1.53
N ARG A 401 30.00 -4.47 1.29
CA ARG A 401 29.85 -3.74 0.02
C ARG A 401 31.03 -2.83 -0.25
N GLU A 402 31.49 -2.09 0.75
CA GLU A 402 32.67 -1.23 0.63
C GLU A 402 33.92 -2.04 0.32
N LEU A 403 34.13 -3.11 1.06
CA LEU A 403 35.30 -4.00 0.87
C LEU A 403 35.24 -4.78 -0.45
N ALA A 404 34.05 -5.22 -0.88
CA ALA A 404 33.90 -5.93 -2.15
C ALA A 404 34.23 -5.05 -3.35
N ALA A 405 33.91 -3.76 -3.30
CA ALA A 405 34.29 -2.78 -4.32
C ALA A 405 35.81 -2.60 -4.36
N PHE A 406 36.46 -2.52 -3.20
CA PHE A 406 37.92 -2.41 -3.08
C PHE A 406 38.65 -3.69 -3.53
N ALA A 407 38.11 -4.86 -3.18
CA ALA A 407 38.70 -6.16 -3.49
C ALA A 407 38.82 -6.44 -5.00
N GLN A 408 38.02 -5.78 -5.83
CA GLN A 408 38.15 -5.88 -7.29
C GLN A 408 39.45 -5.26 -7.83
N PHE A 409 40.08 -4.36 -7.08
CA PHE A 409 41.27 -3.61 -7.52
C PHE A 409 42.53 -3.97 -6.73
N ALA A 410 42.40 -4.69 -5.60
CA ALA A 410 43.54 -5.05 -4.74
C ALA A 410 44.06 -6.45 -5.03
N SER A 411 45.34 -6.58 -5.33
CA SER A 411 45.99 -7.84 -5.56
C SER A 411 46.30 -8.63 -4.29
N ASP A 412 46.51 -7.95 -3.15
CA ASP A 412 46.77 -8.55 -1.86
C ASP A 412 45.85 -8.00 -0.78
N LEU A 413 45.05 -8.87 -0.21
CA LEU A 413 44.16 -8.60 0.92
C LEU A 413 44.76 -9.23 2.18
N ASP A 414 44.76 -8.48 3.27
CA ASP A 414 45.10 -9.02 4.58
C ASP A 414 44.09 -10.08 5.06
N ASP A 415 44.49 -10.91 6.02
CA ASP A 415 43.63 -12.01 6.51
C ASP A 415 42.37 -11.51 7.21
N ALA A 416 42.38 -10.34 7.83
CA ALA A 416 41.23 -9.76 8.48
C ALA A 416 40.17 -9.30 7.47
N THR A 417 40.59 -8.59 6.43
CA THR A 417 39.77 -8.15 5.31
C THR A 417 39.20 -9.35 4.54
N ARG A 418 39.98 -10.41 4.34
CA ARG A 418 39.52 -11.63 3.68
C ARG A 418 38.41 -12.31 4.51
N LYS A 419 38.59 -12.47 5.82
CA LYS A 419 37.57 -13.04 6.71
C LYS A 419 36.29 -12.21 6.69
N GLN A 420 36.39 -10.90 6.67
CA GLN A 420 35.24 -10.00 6.64
C GLN A 420 34.47 -10.09 5.32
N LEU A 421 35.17 -10.21 4.20
CA LEU A 421 34.57 -10.46 2.88
C LEU A 421 33.84 -11.81 2.84
N GLU A 422 34.46 -12.87 3.34
CA GLU A 422 33.85 -14.20 3.41
C GLU A 422 32.62 -14.21 4.31
N ARG A 423 32.66 -13.55 5.45
CA ARG A 423 31.49 -13.38 6.32
C ARG A 423 30.38 -12.60 5.62
N GLY A 424 30.71 -11.50 4.95
CA GLY A 424 29.73 -10.69 4.22
C GLY A 424 29.07 -11.45 3.06
N ARG A 425 29.81 -12.29 2.36
CA ARG A 425 29.26 -13.21 1.34
C ARG A 425 28.22 -14.15 1.92
N ARG A 426 28.54 -14.79 3.07
CA ARG A 426 27.60 -15.70 3.75
C ARG A 426 26.37 -14.99 4.27
N VAL A 427 26.51 -13.81 4.86
CA VAL A 427 25.38 -13.00 5.31
C VAL A 427 24.50 -12.58 4.13
N THR A 428 25.10 -12.18 3.00
CA THR A 428 24.37 -11.86 1.76
C THR A 428 23.58 -13.05 1.26
N GLU A 429 24.18 -14.25 1.23
CA GLU A 429 23.51 -15.48 0.84
C GLU A 429 22.38 -15.84 1.79
N LEU A 430 22.61 -15.69 3.10
CA LEU A 430 21.64 -15.96 4.14
C LEU A 430 20.41 -15.04 4.05
N MET A 431 20.56 -13.79 3.58
CA MET A 431 19.44 -12.87 3.42
C MET A 431 18.50 -13.22 2.26
N LYS A 432 18.90 -14.12 1.37
CA LYS A 432 18.02 -14.65 0.33
C LYS A 432 16.86 -15.42 0.94
N GLN A 433 15.71 -15.27 0.33
CA GLN A 433 14.46 -15.92 0.77
C GLN A 433 13.57 -16.18 -0.43
N ALA A 434 12.97 -17.36 -0.49
CA ALA A 434 12.04 -17.71 -1.55
C ALA A 434 10.75 -16.85 -1.44
N GLN A 435 10.14 -16.56 -2.57
CA GLN A 435 8.85 -15.89 -2.62
C GLN A 435 7.76 -16.74 -1.96
N TYR A 436 6.79 -16.09 -1.35
CA TYR A 436 5.64 -16.73 -0.68
C TYR A 436 6.04 -17.69 0.46
N SER A 437 7.17 -17.41 1.07
CA SER A 437 7.72 -18.21 2.18
C SER A 437 8.18 -17.30 3.32
N PRO A 438 7.29 -16.50 3.90
CA PRO A 438 7.63 -15.65 5.02
C PRO A 438 8.01 -16.50 6.24
N MET A 439 8.97 -16.03 7.01
CA MET A 439 9.46 -16.69 8.23
C MET A 439 8.75 -16.16 9.46
N SER A 440 8.50 -17.05 10.40
CA SER A 440 8.04 -16.66 11.73
C SER A 440 9.14 -15.92 12.50
N ILE A 441 8.74 -15.16 13.52
CA ILE A 441 9.69 -14.42 14.36
C ILE A 441 10.68 -15.33 15.08
N ALA A 442 10.26 -16.56 15.43
CA ALA A 442 11.14 -17.53 16.09
C ALA A 442 12.19 -18.07 15.12
N GLU A 443 11.80 -18.40 13.90
CA GLU A 443 12.74 -18.81 12.85
C GLU A 443 13.76 -17.74 12.56
N MET A 444 13.29 -16.50 12.40
CA MET A 444 14.14 -15.35 12.17
C MET A 444 15.13 -15.14 13.34
N ALA A 445 14.67 -15.24 14.58
CA ALA A 445 15.51 -15.12 15.75
C ALA A 445 16.60 -16.20 15.80
N ILE A 446 16.27 -17.44 15.48
CA ILE A 446 17.24 -18.56 15.43
C ILE A 446 18.32 -18.29 14.38
N VAL A 447 17.93 -17.86 13.18
CA VAL A 447 18.86 -17.56 12.08
C VAL A 447 19.77 -16.38 12.41
N LEU A 448 19.19 -15.28 12.93
CA LEU A 448 19.95 -14.09 13.32
C LEU A 448 20.91 -14.40 14.49
N TYR A 449 20.47 -15.20 15.46
CA TYR A 449 21.34 -15.66 16.55
C TYR A 449 22.52 -16.48 16.03
N ALA A 450 22.23 -17.43 15.15
CA ALA A 450 23.25 -18.30 14.59
C ALA A 450 24.31 -17.55 13.79
N VAL A 451 23.92 -16.59 12.95
CA VAL A 451 24.88 -15.81 12.18
C VAL A 451 25.71 -14.88 13.03
N ASN A 452 25.10 -14.25 14.04
CA ASN A 452 25.83 -13.36 14.97
C ASN A 452 26.88 -14.10 15.80
N ASN A 453 26.62 -15.35 16.16
CA ASN A 453 27.53 -16.16 16.95
C ASN A 453 28.50 -17.02 16.10
N GLY A 454 28.63 -16.73 14.79
CA GLY A 454 29.62 -17.35 13.92
C GLY A 454 29.32 -18.78 13.52
N TYR A 455 28.13 -19.31 13.73
CA TYR A 455 27.79 -20.70 13.35
C TYR A 455 27.78 -20.93 11.83
N PHE A 456 27.76 -19.85 11.03
CA PHE A 456 27.85 -19.90 9.58
C PHE A 456 29.27 -19.69 9.03
N ASP A 457 30.27 -19.32 9.86
CA ASP A 457 31.55 -18.82 9.38
C ASP A 457 32.42 -19.88 8.66
N ASP A 458 32.22 -21.16 8.95
CA ASP A 458 32.88 -22.30 8.29
C ASP A 458 31.98 -23.00 7.25
N VAL A 459 30.75 -22.51 7.03
CA VAL A 459 29.84 -23.07 6.01
C VAL A 459 30.21 -22.51 4.63
N GLU A 460 30.31 -23.37 3.63
CA GLU A 460 30.47 -22.92 2.25
C GLU A 460 29.28 -22.07 1.81
N VAL A 461 29.55 -20.99 1.02
CA VAL A 461 28.51 -20.05 0.58
C VAL A 461 27.36 -20.76 -0.12
N ALA A 462 27.64 -21.72 -0.99
CA ALA A 462 26.62 -22.52 -1.69
C ALA A 462 25.75 -23.38 -0.77
N ARG A 463 26.21 -23.67 0.44
CA ARG A 463 25.51 -24.51 1.43
C ARG A 463 24.80 -23.70 2.53
N VAL A 464 24.90 -22.38 2.52
CA VAL A 464 24.32 -21.51 3.56
C VAL A 464 22.81 -21.71 3.70
N LEU A 465 22.04 -21.68 2.62
CA LEU A 465 20.60 -21.88 2.65
C LEU A 465 20.18 -23.31 3.01
N PRO A 466 20.81 -24.38 2.46
CA PRO A 466 20.59 -25.74 2.95
C PRO A 466 20.89 -25.92 4.44
N PHE A 467 21.98 -25.32 4.94
CA PHE A 467 22.33 -25.33 6.36
C PHE A 467 21.25 -24.63 7.20
N GLU A 468 20.80 -23.46 6.80
CA GLU A 468 19.73 -22.72 7.44
C GLU A 468 18.47 -23.57 7.56
N ALA A 469 18.01 -24.16 6.48
CA ALA A 469 16.80 -24.98 6.44
C ALA A 469 16.89 -26.20 7.38
N ALA A 470 18.02 -26.92 7.33
CA ALA A 470 18.25 -28.10 8.18
C ALA A 470 18.37 -27.71 9.67
N MET A 471 19.08 -26.62 9.97
CA MET A 471 19.21 -26.08 11.34
C MET A 471 17.84 -25.69 11.92
N LEU A 472 17.03 -24.98 11.17
CA LEU A 472 15.68 -24.58 11.58
C LEU A 472 14.82 -25.81 11.87
N GLN A 473 14.85 -26.82 11.00
CA GLN A 473 14.11 -28.05 11.19
C GLN A 473 14.55 -28.78 12.47
N PHE A 474 15.86 -28.88 12.68
CA PHE A 474 16.43 -29.53 13.86
C PHE A 474 16.02 -28.82 15.16
N VAL A 475 16.18 -27.47 15.20
CA VAL A 475 15.83 -26.68 16.38
C VAL A 475 14.33 -26.73 16.68
N LYS A 476 13.49 -26.64 15.66
CA LYS A 476 12.04 -26.75 15.83
C LYS A 476 11.62 -28.11 16.42
N THR A 477 12.28 -29.18 15.99
CA THR A 477 11.98 -30.53 16.47
C THR A 477 12.48 -30.77 17.88
N LYS A 478 13.72 -30.36 18.18
CA LYS A 478 14.38 -30.62 19.47
C LYS A 478 13.98 -29.63 20.56
N GLN A 479 13.65 -28.40 20.21
CA GLN A 479 13.41 -27.29 21.12
C GLN A 479 12.06 -26.60 20.87
N ALA A 480 11.00 -27.39 20.70
CA ALA A 480 9.66 -26.89 20.43
C ALA A 480 9.14 -25.88 21.48
N ASP A 481 9.48 -26.12 22.76
CA ASP A 481 9.11 -25.24 23.86
C ASP A 481 9.81 -23.87 23.77
N LEU A 482 11.09 -23.86 23.41
CA LEU A 482 11.83 -22.61 23.16
C LEU A 482 11.24 -21.83 21.99
N VAL A 483 10.94 -22.49 20.88
CA VAL A 483 10.30 -21.87 19.71
C VAL A 483 8.95 -21.26 20.11
N SER A 484 8.13 -21.98 20.84
CA SER A 484 6.84 -21.49 21.34
C SER A 484 6.98 -20.31 22.31
N SER A 485 8.00 -20.32 23.16
CA SER A 485 8.33 -19.22 24.05
C SER A 485 8.74 -17.96 23.29
N ILE A 486 9.57 -18.08 22.25
CA ILE A 486 9.97 -16.94 21.41
C ILE A 486 8.76 -16.37 20.66
N LEU A 487 7.88 -17.21 20.11
CA LEU A 487 6.67 -16.78 19.42
C LEU A 487 5.73 -16.00 20.34
N SER A 488 5.55 -16.45 21.58
CA SER A 488 4.62 -15.84 22.54
C SER A 488 5.19 -14.59 23.19
N LYS A 489 6.43 -14.65 23.69
CA LYS A 489 7.07 -13.56 24.44
C LYS A 489 7.76 -12.54 23.53
N LYS A 490 8.11 -12.92 22.31
CA LYS A 490 8.90 -12.12 21.35
C LYS A 490 10.23 -11.63 21.94
N GLU A 491 10.77 -12.43 22.85
CA GLU A 491 12.05 -12.23 23.55
C GLU A 491 12.86 -13.53 23.56
N LEU A 492 14.17 -13.39 23.65
CA LEU A 492 15.12 -14.47 23.89
C LEU A 492 15.92 -14.10 25.14
N ASP A 493 15.64 -14.77 26.26
CA ASP A 493 16.31 -14.57 27.52
C ASP A 493 17.65 -15.34 27.57
N ALA A 494 18.43 -15.15 28.62
CA ALA A 494 19.77 -15.75 28.78
C ALA A 494 19.73 -17.30 28.82
N ASP A 495 18.68 -17.87 29.35
CA ASP A 495 18.53 -19.33 29.43
C ASP A 495 18.08 -19.89 28.07
N GLY A 496 17.20 -19.18 27.38
CA GLY A 496 16.85 -19.46 25.99
C GLY A 496 18.05 -19.39 25.03
N GLU A 497 18.95 -18.41 25.23
CA GLU A 497 20.18 -18.31 24.45
C GLU A 497 21.10 -19.52 24.69
N LYS A 498 21.28 -19.94 25.92
CA LYS A 498 22.08 -21.14 26.25
C LYS A 498 21.49 -22.40 25.63
N THR A 499 20.17 -22.56 25.73
CA THR A 499 19.45 -23.68 25.13
C THR A 499 19.59 -23.70 23.65
N LEU A 500 19.43 -22.53 22.97
CA LEU A 500 19.58 -22.35 21.52
C LEU A 500 21.03 -22.65 21.08
N ALA A 501 22.02 -22.11 21.80
CA ALA A 501 23.45 -22.38 21.56
C ALA A 501 23.78 -23.86 21.62
N ALA A 502 23.31 -24.56 22.64
CA ALA A 502 23.51 -26.00 22.78
C ALA A 502 22.87 -26.80 21.64
N ALA A 503 21.64 -26.43 21.23
CA ALA A 503 20.94 -27.08 20.14
C ALA A 503 21.63 -26.88 18.79
N ILE A 504 22.08 -25.65 18.49
CA ILE A 504 22.79 -25.35 17.24
C ILE A 504 24.16 -26.06 17.22
N ALA A 505 24.89 -26.09 18.35
CA ALA A 505 26.16 -26.80 18.45
C ALA A 505 25.98 -28.31 18.27
N GLU A 506 24.91 -28.91 18.80
CA GLU A 506 24.58 -30.33 18.58
C GLU A 506 24.28 -30.59 17.11
N PHE A 507 23.43 -29.71 16.48
CA PHE A 507 23.14 -29.79 15.05
C PHE A 507 24.40 -29.75 14.20
N LYS A 508 25.31 -28.81 14.49
CA LYS A 508 26.54 -28.59 13.73
C LYS A 508 27.47 -29.82 13.73
N LYS A 509 27.51 -30.57 14.86
CA LYS A 509 28.27 -31.83 14.95
C LYS A 509 27.68 -32.92 14.05
N SER A 510 26.41 -32.89 13.76
CA SER A 510 25.73 -33.88 12.92
C SER A 510 25.62 -33.46 11.47
N TRP A 511 25.93 -32.21 11.14
CA TRP A 511 25.93 -31.69 9.79
C TRP A 511 27.19 -32.05 9.04
N SER A 512 27.06 -32.79 7.97
CA SER A 512 28.17 -33.24 7.09
C SER A 512 28.13 -32.57 5.70
#